data_29a0e636247aba7ca394ebae8fec8ba6
#
_entry.id   29a0e636247aba7ca394ebae8fec8ba6
#
_cell.length_a   1.000
_cell.length_b   1.000
_cell.length_c   1.000
_cell.angle_alpha   90.00
_cell.angle_beta   90.00
_cell.angle_gamma   90.00
#
_symmetry.space_group_name_H-M   'P 1'
#
loop_
_entity.id
_entity.type
_entity.pdbx_description
1 polymer ?
#
loop_
_entity_poly.entity_id
_entity_poly.type
_entity_poly.pdbx_seq_one_letter_code
_entity_poly.pdbx_strand_id
1 'polypeptide(L)'
;GAVFGVSPQAGAEHTRDKLYADTVKWLGTAGYVDYLCPQVYFGFEHRSSAFDKVTERWLGYKRAAGVQLYIGMGLYKTGIDDDTWAGDSGRREWIENDDIMKRQVEYLRTQPQVGGMVFYSYTYFDPVACGELQGEGLEVAKREVQNLLPLLRG
;
A
#
# COMPACT_ATOMS: atom_id res chain seq x y z
N GLY A 1 -26.18 9.53 -0.10
CA GLY A 1 -25.42 10.36 0.83
C GLY A 1 -23.96 10.42 0.43
N ALA A 2 -23.17 11.30 1.05
CA ALA A 2 -21.73 11.35 0.84
C ALA A 2 -21.07 10.11 1.48
N VAL A 3 -20.00 9.62 0.86
CA VAL A 3 -19.14 8.55 1.38
C VAL A 3 -17.93 9.17 2.05
N PHE A 4 -17.66 8.81 3.30
CA PHE A 4 -16.54 9.34 4.07
C PHE A 4 -15.52 8.24 4.39
N GLY A 5 -14.29 8.45 4.02
CA GLY A 5 -13.20 7.53 4.30
C GLY A 5 -11.94 8.21 4.79
N VAL A 6 -11.07 7.43 5.41
CA VAL A 6 -9.78 7.89 5.94
C VAL A 6 -8.66 6.99 5.44
N SER A 7 -7.54 7.62 5.06
CA SER A 7 -6.30 6.90 4.68
C SER A 7 -5.23 7.11 5.76
N PRO A 8 -5.24 6.30 6.83
CA PRO A 8 -4.29 6.44 7.92
C PRO A 8 -2.93 5.84 7.57
N GLN A 9 -1.92 6.16 8.37
CA GLN A 9 -0.66 5.40 8.34
C GLN A 9 -0.91 3.92 8.64
N ALA A 10 -0.06 3.05 8.10
CA ALA A 10 -0.21 1.60 8.23
C ALA A 10 -0.12 1.07 9.66
N GLY A 11 0.63 1.75 10.55
CA GLY A 11 0.78 1.40 11.94
C GLY A 11 -0.37 1.90 12.81
N ALA A 12 -1.40 1.09 13.01
CA ALA A 12 -2.60 1.47 13.77
C ALA A 12 -2.29 1.91 15.22
N GLU A 13 -1.36 1.24 15.90
CA GLU A 13 -0.93 1.59 17.25
C GLU A 13 -0.22 2.94 17.29
N HIS A 14 0.72 3.16 16.35
CA HIS A 14 1.39 4.45 16.21
C HIS A 14 0.39 5.57 15.93
N THR A 15 -0.57 5.32 15.02
CA THR A 15 -1.63 6.27 14.67
C THR A 15 -2.47 6.64 15.89
N ARG A 16 -2.84 5.66 16.71
CA ARG A 16 -3.57 5.92 17.96
C ARG A 16 -2.74 6.68 19.00
N ASP A 17 -1.51 6.21 19.26
CA ASP A 17 -0.74 6.66 20.44
C ASP A 17 0.05 7.95 20.18
N LYS A 18 0.39 8.25 18.93
CA LYS A 18 1.17 9.43 18.52
C LYS A 18 0.37 10.47 17.76
N LEU A 19 -0.64 10.04 16.99
CA LEU A 19 -1.47 10.94 16.18
C LEU A 19 -2.89 11.10 16.76
N TYR A 20 -3.18 10.45 17.88
CA TYR A 20 -4.47 10.51 18.59
C TYR A 20 -5.67 10.14 17.71
N ALA A 21 -5.46 9.25 16.72
CA ALA A 21 -6.47 8.77 15.79
C ALA A 21 -6.66 7.25 15.95
N ASP A 22 -7.72 6.84 16.63
CA ASP A 22 -8.03 5.43 16.89
C ASP A 22 -8.74 4.79 15.70
N THR A 23 -7.96 4.51 14.66
CA THR A 23 -8.45 3.97 13.38
C THR A 23 -9.02 2.57 13.51
N VAL A 24 -8.56 1.76 14.47
CA VAL A 24 -9.12 0.43 14.77
C VAL A 24 -10.53 0.56 15.34
N LYS A 25 -10.75 1.52 16.24
CA LYS A 25 -12.09 1.84 16.74
C LYS A 25 -13.00 2.30 15.61
N TRP A 26 -12.52 3.16 14.72
CA TRP A 26 -13.31 3.66 13.59
C TRP A 26 -13.69 2.53 12.62
N LEU A 27 -12.76 1.60 12.34
CA LEU A 27 -13.04 0.42 11.52
C LEU A 27 -14.09 -0.50 12.16
N GLY A 28 -13.99 -0.68 13.48
CA GLY A 28 -14.81 -1.63 14.25
C GLY A 28 -16.16 -1.10 14.71
N THR A 29 -16.49 0.17 14.49
CA THR A 29 -17.70 0.83 15.00
C THR A 29 -18.42 1.56 13.88
N ALA A 30 -19.67 1.22 13.62
CA ALA A 30 -20.47 1.89 12.61
C ALA A 30 -20.65 3.39 12.89
N GLY A 31 -20.70 4.20 11.84
CA GLY A 31 -20.98 5.63 11.93
C GLY A 31 -19.73 6.53 12.05
N TYR A 32 -18.53 5.97 12.18
CA TYR A 32 -17.29 6.76 12.11
C TYR A 32 -16.84 6.99 10.67
N VAL A 33 -16.78 5.95 9.89
CA VAL A 33 -16.31 5.97 8.48
C VAL A 33 -17.10 4.98 7.65
N ASP A 34 -17.15 5.21 6.34
CA ASP A 34 -17.66 4.25 5.36
C ASP A 34 -16.54 3.32 4.87
N TYR A 35 -15.29 3.79 4.88
CA TYR A 35 -14.12 2.97 4.59
C TYR A 35 -12.85 3.45 5.28
N LEU A 36 -11.90 2.52 5.45
CA LEU A 36 -10.50 2.82 5.76
C LEU A 36 -9.59 2.32 4.64
N CYS A 37 -8.53 3.10 4.37
CA CYS A 37 -7.52 2.78 3.38
C CYS A 37 -6.12 3.00 3.99
N PRO A 38 -5.61 2.09 4.85
CA PRO A 38 -4.29 2.22 5.44
C PRO A 38 -3.21 2.28 4.35
N GLN A 39 -2.20 3.14 4.57
CA GLN A 39 -1.09 3.38 3.66
C GLN A 39 -0.01 2.31 3.85
N VAL A 40 -0.20 1.14 3.25
CA VAL A 40 0.72 0.00 3.33
C VAL A 40 1.82 0.16 2.26
N TYR A 41 2.63 1.20 2.39
CA TYR A 41 3.66 1.59 1.43
C TYR A 41 5.00 0.88 1.70
N PHE A 42 4.96 -0.45 1.79
CA PHE A 42 6.11 -1.30 2.11
C PHE A 42 6.28 -2.39 1.07
N GLY A 43 7.50 -2.86 0.90
CA GLY A 43 7.80 -4.08 0.16
C GLY A 43 7.55 -5.33 1.03
N PHE A 44 7.77 -6.50 0.45
CA PHE A 44 7.62 -7.78 1.16
C PHE A 44 8.80 -8.08 2.09
N GLU A 45 9.97 -7.51 1.81
CA GLU A 45 11.20 -7.74 2.58
C GLU A 45 11.46 -6.68 3.66
N HIS A 46 10.51 -5.76 3.86
CA HIS A 46 10.64 -4.74 4.90
C HIS A 46 10.73 -5.39 6.29
N ARG A 47 11.85 -5.17 7.02
CA ARG A 47 12.21 -5.85 8.26
C ARG A 47 11.10 -5.91 9.32
N SER A 48 10.36 -4.84 9.53
CA SER A 48 9.35 -4.74 10.59
C SER A 48 7.92 -4.57 10.08
N SER A 49 7.76 -4.27 8.80
CA SER A 49 6.47 -3.86 8.23
C SER A 49 6.28 -4.44 6.82
N ALA A 50 6.63 -5.72 6.63
CA ALA A 50 6.41 -6.39 5.36
C ALA A 50 4.94 -6.26 4.91
N PHE A 51 4.73 -6.01 3.63
CA PHE A 51 3.43 -5.69 3.04
C PHE A 51 2.33 -6.70 3.41
N ASP A 52 2.63 -7.99 3.27
CA ASP A 52 1.73 -9.07 3.63
C ASP A 52 1.40 -9.06 5.13
N LYS A 53 2.40 -8.88 5.99
CA LYS A 53 2.22 -8.89 7.46
C LYS A 53 1.42 -7.70 7.96
N VAL A 54 1.61 -6.53 7.37
CA VAL A 54 0.81 -5.35 7.72
C VAL A 54 -0.63 -5.53 7.23
N THR A 55 -0.81 -6.05 6.02
CA THR A 55 -2.14 -6.36 5.47
C THR A 55 -2.88 -7.39 6.34
N GLU A 56 -2.24 -8.50 6.69
CA GLU A 56 -2.79 -9.52 7.59
C GLU A 56 -3.26 -8.91 8.94
N ARG A 57 -2.48 -7.99 9.50
CA ARG A 57 -2.85 -7.28 10.74
C ARG A 57 -4.15 -6.48 10.57
N TRP A 58 -4.27 -5.72 9.49
CA TRP A 58 -5.48 -4.96 9.19
C TRP A 58 -6.70 -5.86 8.96
N LEU A 59 -6.51 -6.99 8.29
CA LEU A 59 -7.56 -8.00 8.09
C LEU A 59 -7.99 -8.67 9.40
N GLY A 60 -7.10 -8.76 10.38
CA GLY A 60 -7.39 -9.32 11.71
C GLY A 60 -8.21 -8.41 12.63
N TYR A 61 -8.32 -7.11 12.34
CA TYR A 61 -9.13 -6.21 13.16
C TYR A 61 -10.63 -6.43 12.92
N LYS A 62 -11.43 -6.32 13.99
CA LYS A 62 -12.88 -6.33 13.88
C LYS A 62 -13.34 -5.20 12.96
N ARG A 63 -14.23 -5.52 12.03
CA ARG A 63 -14.82 -4.56 11.12
C ARG A 63 -16.32 -4.46 11.33
N ALA A 64 -16.85 -3.25 11.39
CA ALA A 64 -18.28 -3.01 11.48
C ALA A 64 -18.97 -3.35 10.15
N ALA A 65 -20.21 -3.79 10.21
CA ALA A 65 -20.98 -4.08 9.02
C ALA A 65 -21.13 -2.81 8.15
N GLY A 66 -20.91 -2.97 6.84
CA GLY A 66 -20.96 -1.87 5.86
C GLY A 66 -19.68 -1.05 5.72
N VAL A 67 -18.73 -1.14 6.66
CA VAL A 67 -17.43 -0.46 6.54
C VAL A 67 -16.52 -1.25 5.60
N GLN A 68 -15.92 -0.58 4.60
CA GLN A 68 -15.00 -1.19 3.66
C GLN A 68 -13.54 -1.02 4.12
N LEU A 69 -12.70 -2.00 3.79
CA LEU A 69 -11.25 -1.91 3.98
C LEU A 69 -10.59 -1.97 2.60
N TYR A 70 -9.97 -0.88 2.20
CA TYR A 70 -9.09 -0.81 1.04
C TYR A 70 -7.64 -0.86 1.51
N ILE A 71 -6.72 -1.21 0.61
CA ILE A 71 -5.28 -1.19 0.91
C ILE A 71 -4.61 -0.15 0.01
N GLY A 72 -3.97 0.82 0.65
CA GLY A 72 -3.14 1.82 -0.03
C GLY A 72 -1.77 1.25 -0.35
N MET A 73 -1.33 1.39 -1.60
CA MET A 73 -0.09 0.86 -2.14
C MET A 73 0.79 2.00 -2.64
N GLY A 74 2.09 1.93 -2.33
CA GLY A 74 3.04 3.00 -2.62
C GLY A 74 3.72 2.86 -3.98
N LEU A 75 3.03 3.14 -5.08
CA LEU A 75 3.60 3.06 -6.43
C LEU A 75 4.83 3.97 -6.61
N TYR A 76 4.91 5.08 -5.88
CA TYR A 76 6.05 6.01 -5.90
C TYR A 76 7.38 5.39 -5.43
N LYS A 77 7.34 4.24 -4.78
CA LYS A 77 8.55 3.55 -4.31
C LYS A 77 9.24 2.73 -5.40
N THR A 78 8.57 2.43 -6.49
CA THR A 78 9.15 1.61 -7.57
C THR A 78 10.39 2.29 -8.16
N GLY A 79 11.50 1.55 -8.22
CA GLY A 79 12.78 2.04 -8.73
C GLY A 79 13.59 2.91 -7.75
N ILE A 80 13.15 3.09 -6.49
CA ILE A 80 14.02 3.76 -5.50
C ILE A 80 15.20 2.87 -5.12
N ASP A 81 16.38 3.47 -5.02
CA ASP A 81 17.64 2.75 -4.79
C ASP A 81 17.85 2.38 -3.32
N ASP A 82 17.35 3.18 -2.40
CA ASP A 82 17.61 3.04 -0.98
C ASP A 82 16.37 3.34 -0.12
N ASP A 83 15.71 2.29 0.37
CA ASP A 83 14.68 2.38 1.41
C ASP A 83 15.31 2.13 2.79
N THR A 84 15.96 3.16 3.35
CA THR A 84 16.70 3.06 4.63
C THR A 84 15.84 2.57 5.79
N TRP A 85 14.51 2.80 5.76
CA TRP A 85 13.58 2.38 6.80
C TRP A 85 13.22 0.90 6.73
N ALA A 86 13.44 0.26 5.57
CA ALA A 86 13.12 -1.15 5.36
C ALA A 86 14.08 -2.11 6.08
N GLY A 87 15.23 -1.63 6.55
CA GLY A 87 16.30 -2.45 7.10
C GLY A 87 17.11 -3.16 6.00
N ASP A 88 18.11 -3.93 6.37
CA ASP A 88 19.06 -4.51 5.42
C ASP A 88 18.38 -5.40 4.37
N SER A 89 17.36 -6.18 4.77
CA SER A 89 16.64 -7.09 3.87
C SER A 89 15.78 -6.38 2.83
N GLY A 90 15.15 -5.27 3.20
CA GLY A 90 14.22 -4.57 2.31
C GLY A 90 14.79 -3.31 1.65
N ARG A 91 16.04 -2.95 2.00
CA ARG A 91 16.64 -1.68 1.64
C ARG A 91 16.70 -1.43 0.14
N ARG A 92 17.01 -2.49 -0.61
CA ARG A 92 17.15 -2.44 -2.07
C ARG A 92 16.05 -3.16 -2.82
N GLU A 93 15.01 -3.60 -2.13
CA GLU A 93 13.93 -4.40 -2.72
C GLU A 93 13.32 -3.71 -3.94
N TRP A 94 13.09 -2.39 -3.86
CA TRP A 94 12.41 -1.61 -4.89
C TRP A 94 13.24 -1.30 -6.14
N ILE A 95 14.57 -1.44 -6.07
CA ILE A 95 15.45 -1.31 -7.23
C ILE A 95 15.84 -2.67 -7.82
N GLU A 96 15.88 -3.71 -7.00
CA GLU A 96 16.29 -5.05 -7.39
C GLU A 96 15.13 -5.89 -7.97
N ASN A 97 13.88 -5.44 -7.77
CA ASN A 97 12.69 -6.10 -8.30
C ASN A 97 11.83 -5.13 -9.12
N ASP A 98 11.22 -5.64 -10.18
CA ASP A 98 10.35 -4.88 -11.09
C ASP A 98 8.92 -5.46 -11.15
N ASP A 99 8.52 -6.21 -10.11
CA ASP A 99 7.23 -6.88 -10.02
C ASP A 99 6.57 -6.80 -8.63
N ILE A 100 7.05 -5.90 -7.76
CA ILE A 100 6.54 -5.77 -6.38
C ILE A 100 5.06 -5.39 -6.37
N MET A 101 4.67 -4.36 -7.13
CA MET A 101 3.27 -3.94 -7.25
C MET A 101 2.39 -5.04 -7.83
N LYS A 102 2.89 -5.75 -8.84
CA LYS A 102 2.21 -6.90 -9.41
C LYS A 102 1.95 -7.97 -8.34
N ARG A 103 2.99 -8.38 -7.60
CA ARG A 103 2.87 -9.35 -6.50
C ARG A 103 1.93 -8.88 -5.40
N GLN A 104 1.94 -7.58 -5.08
CA GLN A 104 1.01 -7.01 -4.10
C GLN A 104 -0.44 -7.10 -4.57
N VAL A 105 -0.73 -6.78 -5.84
CA VAL A 105 -2.07 -6.91 -6.42
C VAL A 105 -2.52 -8.37 -6.42
N GLU A 106 -1.66 -9.29 -6.85
CA GLU A 106 -1.95 -10.72 -6.86
C GLU A 106 -2.26 -11.23 -5.44
N TYR A 107 -1.44 -10.85 -4.45
CA TYR A 107 -1.67 -11.18 -3.05
C TYR A 107 -3.01 -10.64 -2.53
N LEU A 108 -3.32 -9.35 -2.77
CA LEU A 108 -4.57 -8.75 -2.30
C LEU A 108 -5.81 -9.39 -2.94
N ARG A 109 -5.71 -9.87 -4.18
CA ARG A 109 -6.81 -10.60 -4.84
C ARG A 109 -7.11 -11.95 -4.21
N THR A 110 -6.16 -12.53 -3.46
CA THR A 110 -6.43 -13.74 -2.67
C THR A 110 -7.12 -13.44 -1.34
N GLN A 111 -7.30 -12.17 -0.98
CA GLN A 111 -7.86 -11.73 0.29
C GLN A 111 -9.32 -11.26 0.11
N PRO A 112 -10.34 -12.12 0.32
CA PRO A 112 -11.74 -11.79 0.00
C PRO A 112 -12.31 -10.66 0.88
N GLN A 113 -11.61 -10.31 1.95
CA GLN A 113 -12.01 -9.24 2.86
C GLN A 113 -11.52 -7.85 2.42
N VAL A 114 -10.62 -7.77 1.43
CA VAL A 114 -10.16 -6.51 0.85
C VAL A 114 -11.19 -6.01 -0.14
N GLY A 115 -11.73 -4.82 0.10
CA GLY A 115 -12.74 -4.19 -0.77
C GLY A 115 -12.16 -3.58 -2.04
N GLY A 116 -10.83 -3.36 -2.08
CA GLY A 116 -10.13 -2.80 -3.24
C GLY A 116 -8.75 -2.27 -2.89
N MET A 117 -8.09 -1.69 -3.89
CA MET A 117 -6.71 -1.21 -3.84
C MET A 117 -6.66 0.24 -4.27
N VAL A 118 -5.78 1.02 -3.65
CA VAL A 118 -5.55 2.43 -3.99
C VAL A 118 -4.06 2.66 -4.20
N PHE A 119 -3.69 3.15 -5.38
CA PHE A 119 -2.29 3.43 -5.72
C PHE A 119 -1.94 4.89 -5.42
N TYR A 120 -0.89 5.11 -4.68
CA TYR A 120 -0.32 6.44 -4.46
C TYR A 120 0.97 6.56 -5.27
N SER A 121 0.96 7.32 -6.36
CA SER A 121 -0.18 8.04 -6.91
C SER A 121 -0.24 7.85 -8.43
N TYR A 122 -1.26 8.42 -9.07
CA TYR A 122 -1.47 8.33 -10.52
C TYR A 122 -0.25 8.76 -11.36
N THR A 123 0.49 9.77 -10.90
CA THR A 123 1.68 10.30 -11.58
C THR A 123 2.74 9.23 -11.86
N TYR A 124 2.87 8.25 -10.96
CA TYR A 124 3.90 7.20 -11.07
C TYR A 124 3.53 6.05 -12.02
N PHE A 125 2.34 6.09 -12.63
CA PHE A 125 2.00 5.21 -13.76
C PHE A 125 2.71 5.62 -15.07
N ASP A 126 3.25 6.83 -15.13
CA ASP A 126 4.17 7.26 -16.19
C ASP A 126 5.49 7.75 -15.56
N PRO A 127 6.44 6.86 -15.28
CA PRO A 127 7.69 7.21 -14.64
C PRO A 127 8.54 8.21 -15.45
N VAL A 128 8.38 8.23 -16.75
CA VAL A 128 9.09 9.18 -17.65
C VAL A 128 8.51 10.58 -17.49
N ALA A 129 7.19 10.72 -17.56
CA ALA A 129 6.53 12.01 -17.38
C ALA A 129 6.63 12.52 -15.93
N CYS A 130 6.70 11.61 -14.95
CA CYS A 130 6.94 11.97 -13.55
C CYS A 130 8.28 12.68 -13.36
N GLY A 131 9.35 12.20 -14.03
CA GLY A 131 10.67 12.85 -14.05
C GLY A 131 11.47 12.76 -12.75
N GLU A 132 11.03 11.99 -11.76
CA GLU A 132 11.71 11.86 -10.45
C GLU A 132 12.86 10.85 -10.46
N LEU A 133 12.84 9.89 -11.39
CA LEU A 133 13.82 8.81 -11.48
C LEU A 133 14.69 8.96 -12.72
N GLN A 134 15.94 8.46 -12.62
CA GLN A 134 16.91 8.41 -13.72
C GLN A 134 17.63 7.05 -13.71
N GLY A 135 18.32 6.73 -14.81
CA GLY A 135 19.16 5.54 -14.91
C GLY A 135 18.40 4.24 -14.59
N GLU A 136 19.02 3.40 -13.77
CA GLU A 136 18.49 2.08 -13.39
C GLU A 136 17.10 2.16 -12.74
N GLY A 137 16.90 3.12 -11.82
CA GLY A 137 15.62 3.30 -11.13
C GLY A 137 14.47 3.60 -12.08
N LEU A 138 14.70 4.43 -13.09
CA LEU A 138 13.69 4.71 -14.12
C LEU A 138 13.35 3.44 -14.92
N GLU A 139 14.33 2.63 -15.29
CA GLU A 139 14.10 1.41 -16.06
C GLU A 139 13.36 0.35 -15.23
N VAL A 140 13.66 0.24 -13.94
CA VAL A 140 12.91 -0.63 -13.02
C VAL A 140 11.46 -0.17 -12.90
N ALA A 141 11.22 1.12 -12.64
CA ALA A 141 9.86 1.65 -12.51
C ALA A 141 9.02 1.48 -13.80
N LYS A 142 9.64 1.64 -14.98
CA LYS A 142 8.98 1.36 -16.27
C LYS A 142 8.53 -0.09 -16.39
N ARG A 143 9.41 -1.05 -16.05
CA ARG A 143 9.08 -2.48 -16.08
C ARG A 143 8.01 -2.83 -15.05
N GLU A 144 8.09 -2.26 -13.85
CA GLU A 144 7.06 -2.43 -12.82
C GLU A 144 5.66 -2.04 -13.33
N VAL A 145 5.55 -0.87 -13.95
CA VAL A 145 4.28 -0.42 -14.54
C VAL A 145 3.84 -1.35 -15.68
N GLN A 146 4.75 -1.79 -16.53
CA GLN A 146 4.45 -2.75 -17.59
C GLN A 146 3.93 -4.09 -17.05
N ASN A 147 4.49 -4.57 -15.94
CA ASN A 147 4.07 -5.80 -15.27
C ASN A 147 2.72 -5.64 -14.54
N LEU A 148 2.44 -4.44 -14.03
CA LEU A 148 1.23 -4.11 -13.27
C LEU A 148 0.01 -3.89 -14.18
N LEU A 149 0.15 -3.11 -15.24
CA LEU A 149 -0.99 -2.66 -16.07
C LEU A 149 -1.89 -3.79 -16.60
N PRO A 150 -1.38 -4.95 -17.03
CA PRO A 150 -2.24 -6.05 -17.48
C PRO A 150 -3.20 -6.55 -16.40
N LEU A 151 -2.80 -6.49 -15.13
CA LEU A 151 -3.66 -6.89 -14.02
C LEU A 151 -4.81 -5.90 -13.74
N LEU A 152 -4.66 -4.64 -14.15
CA LEU A 152 -5.66 -3.59 -13.89
C LEU A 152 -6.72 -3.48 -15.00
N ARG A 153 -6.56 -4.22 -16.11
CA ARG A 153 -7.45 -4.18 -17.27
C ARG A 153 -8.46 -5.35 -17.31
N GLY A 154 -8.56 -6.08 -16.23
CA GLY A 154 -9.44 -7.25 -16.09
C GLY A 154 -10.88 -6.91 -15.78
#